data_63cafedc1f670360ad41b90d1164790e
#
_entry.id   63cafedc1f670360ad41b90d1164790e
#
_cell.length_a   1.000
_cell.length_b   1.000
_cell.length_c   1.000
_cell.angle_alpha   90.00
_cell.angle_beta   90.00
_cell.angle_gamma   90.00
#
_symmetry.space_group_name_H-M   'P 1'
#
loop_
_entity.id
_entity.type
_entity.pdbx_description
1 polymer ?
#
loop_
_entity_poly.entity_id
_entity_poly.type
_entity_poly.pdbx_seq_one_letter_code
_entity_poly.pdbx_strand_id
1 'polypeptide(L)' 'NSMLKKIVEESGEFTFAIKDNDTEEIIYEAADITYHVLVALASKNISPDRVKQELARRFGISGIEEKNSRVDK' A
#
# COMPACT_ATOMS: atom_id res chain seq x y z
N ASN A 1 4.54 -20.06 -1.44
CA ASN A 1 5.29 -19.84 -2.65
C ASN A 1 6.19 -18.61 -2.51
N SER A 2 7.08 -18.39 -3.49
CA SER A 2 8.10 -17.35 -3.37
C SER A 2 7.52 -15.93 -3.35
N MET A 3 6.40 -15.72 -4.06
CA MET A 3 5.75 -14.41 -4.08
C MET A 3 5.26 -14.00 -2.69
N LEU A 4 4.59 -14.91 -2.01
CA LEU A 4 4.08 -14.62 -0.67
C LEU A 4 5.21 -14.48 0.33
N LYS A 5 6.25 -15.30 0.19
CA LYS A 5 7.42 -15.20 1.05
C LYS A 5 8.09 -13.84 0.90
N LYS A 6 8.16 -13.33 -0.33
CA LYS A 6 8.72 -12.01 -0.59
C LYS A 6 7.97 -10.91 0.16
N ILE A 7 6.65 -10.97 0.16
CA ILE A 7 5.86 -9.96 0.87
C ILE A 7 6.20 -9.96 2.35
N VAL A 8 6.33 -11.13 2.96
CA VAL A 8 6.68 -11.24 4.37
C VAL A 8 8.07 -10.65 4.63
N GLU A 9 9.05 -11.01 3.78
CA GLU A 9 10.42 -10.53 3.94
C GLU A 9 10.50 -9.01 3.80
N GLU A 10 9.84 -8.46 2.77
CA GLU A 10 9.88 -7.01 2.53
C GLU A 10 9.19 -6.24 3.65
N SER A 11 8.12 -6.81 4.22
CA SER A 11 7.46 -6.18 5.36
C SER A 11 8.39 -6.02 6.54
N GLY A 12 9.23 -7.04 6.80
CA GLY A 12 10.22 -6.96 7.86
C GLY A 12 11.27 -5.89 7.58
N GLU A 13 11.75 -5.84 6.35
CA GLU A 13 12.76 -4.84 5.97
C GLU A 13 12.20 -3.43 6.06
N PHE A 14 10.95 -3.24 5.67
CA PHE A 14 10.29 -1.94 5.78
C PHE A 14 10.21 -1.52 7.25
N THR A 15 9.88 -2.45 8.14
CA THR A 15 9.78 -2.18 9.57
C THR A 15 11.13 -1.69 10.11
N PHE A 16 12.22 -2.34 9.73
CA PHE A 16 13.56 -1.93 10.16
C PHE A 16 13.91 -0.55 9.61
N ALA A 17 13.56 -0.28 8.35
CA ALA A 17 13.84 1.03 7.76
C ALA A 17 13.14 2.14 8.52
N ILE A 18 11.88 1.91 8.91
CA ILE A 18 11.13 2.88 9.73
C ILE A 18 11.84 3.10 11.06
N LYS A 19 12.23 2.02 11.72
CA LYS A 19 12.87 2.10 13.02
C LYS A 19 14.19 2.87 12.95
N ASP A 20 14.92 2.72 11.84
CA ASP A 20 16.22 3.37 11.67
C ASP A 20 16.10 4.81 11.16
N ASN A 21 14.90 5.27 10.84
CA ASN A 21 14.66 6.61 10.30
C ASN A 21 15.44 6.88 9.00
N ASP A 22 15.64 5.84 8.19
CA ASP A 22 16.38 5.97 6.94
C ASP A 22 15.38 6.26 5.82
N THR A 23 15.22 7.54 5.48
CA THR A 23 14.20 7.97 4.53
C THR A 23 14.31 7.26 3.18
N GLU A 24 15.52 7.14 2.63
CA GLU A 24 15.68 6.51 1.31
C GLU A 24 15.33 5.03 1.36
N GLU A 25 15.74 4.34 2.43
CA GLU A 25 15.38 2.94 2.61
C GLU A 25 13.88 2.76 2.81
N ILE A 26 13.26 3.67 3.58
CA ILE A 26 11.81 3.60 3.79
C ILE A 26 11.08 3.65 2.45
N ILE A 27 11.47 4.59 1.59
CA ILE A 27 10.84 4.74 0.27
C ILE A 27 11.09 3.49 -0.58
N TYR A 28 12.32 3.00 -0.58
CA TYR A 28 12.68 1.83 -1.37
C TYR A 28 11.88 0.60 -0.93
N GLU A 29 11.82 0.35 0.37
CA GLU A 29 11.11 -0.82 0.88
C GLU A 29 9.60 -0.69 0.71
N ALA A 30 9.06 0.51 0.83
CA ALA A 30 7.64 0.74 0.58
C ALA A 30 7.30 0.42 -0.87
N ALA A 31 8.17 0.83 -1.81
CA ALA A 31 7.97 0.55 -3.22
C ALA A 31 8.04 -0.96 -3.48
N ASP A 32 8.99 -1.65 -2.84
CA ASP A 32 9.14 -3.10 -3.00
C ASP A 32 7.90 -3.85 -2.52
N ILE A 33 7.40 -3.51 -1.33
CA ILE A 33 6.20 -4.14 -0.80
C ILE A 33 5.02 -3.89 -1.74
N THR A 34 4.87 -2.64 -2.17
CA THR A 34 3.77 -2.28 -3.05
C THR A 34 3.82 -3.09 -4.35
N TYR A 35 5.01 -3.20 -4.92
CA TYR A 35 5.18 -4.00 -6.15
C TYR A 35 4.72 -5.44 -5.93
N HIS A 36 5.19 -6.07 -4.85
CA HIS A 36 4.85 -7.47 -4.62
C HIS A 36 3.37 -7.66 -4.27
N VAL A 37 2.75 -6.68 -3.59
CA VAL A 37 1.32 -6.72 -3.34
C VAL A 37 0.54 -6.65 -4.65
N LEU A 38 0.98 -5.78 -5.57
CA LEU A 38 0.32 -5.67 -6.87
C LEU A 38 0.44 -6.98 -7.66
N VAL A 39 1.59 -7.62 -7.60
CA VAL A 39 1.78 -8.91 -8.27
C VAL A 39 0.85 -9.95 -7.67
N ALA A 40 0.72 -9.97 -6.34
CA ALA A 40 -0.17 -10.93 -5.67
C ALA A 40 -1.62 -10.71 -6.07
N LEU A 41 -2.06 -9.45 -6.13
CA LEU A 41 -3.42 -9.13 -6.56
C LEU A 41 -3.65 -9.60 -7.99
N ALA A 42 -2.69 -9.34 -8.87
CA ALA A 42 -2.81 -9.76 -10.27
C ALA A 42 -2.94 -11.28 -10.39
N SER A 43 -2.25 -12.02 -9.53
CA SER A 43 -2.32 -13.48 -9.57
C SER A 43 -3.71 -14.00 -9.21
N LYS A 44 -4.54 -13.18 -8.58
CA LYS A 44 -5.92 -13.53 -8.23
C LYS A 44 -6.94 -12.76 -9.06
N ASN A 45 -6.49 -12.06 -10.10
CA ASN A 45 -7.37 -11.26 -10.96
C ASN A 45 -8.11 -10.18 -10.20
N ILE A 46 -7.45 -9.58 -9.20
CA ILE A 46 -8.03 -8.50 -8.42
C ILE A 46 -7.40 -7.19 -8.87
N SER A 47 -8.22 -6.23 -9.28
CA SER A 47 -7.74 -4.91 -9.69
C SER A 47 -7.27 -4.12 -8.47
N PRO A 48 -6.14 -3.40 -8.57
CA PRO A 48 -5.72 -2.50 -7.50
C PRO A 48 -6.75 -1.43 -7.15
N ASP A 49 -7.64 -1.09 -8.08
CA ASP A 49 -8.70 -0.12 -7.81
C ASP A 49 -9.61 -0.58 -6.68
N ARG A 50 -9.79 -1.87 -6.51
CA ARG A 50 -10.62 -2.38 -5.42
C ARG A 50 -9.99 -2.09 -4.06
N VAL A 51 -8.65 -2.13 -4.00
CA VAL A 51 -7.94 -1.78 -2.76
C VAL A 51 -8.09 -0.28 -2.51
N LYS A 52 -7.97 0.52 -3.56
CA LYS A 52 -8.14 1.98 -3.42
C LYS A 52 -9.55 2.32 -2.91
N GLN A 53 -10.56 1.64 -3.43
CA GLN A 53 -11.93 1.84 -2.99
C GLN A 53 -12.10 1.52 -1.51
N GLU A 54 -11.49 0.43 -1.07
CA GLU A 54 -11.56 0.04 0.33
C GLU A 54 -10.84 1.04 1.23
N LEU A 55 -9.70 1.56 0.78
CA LEU A 55 -8.99 2.58 1.54
C LEU A 55 -9.81 3.86 1.64
N ALA A 56 -10.46 4.25 0.54
CA ALA A 56 -11.33 5.42 0.55
C ALA A 56 -12.46 5.25 1.57
N ARG A 57 -13.04 4.06 1.61
CA ARG A 57 -14.11 3.77 2.56
C ARG A 57 -13.61 3.88 4.00
N ARG A 58 -12.42 3.35 4.27
CA ARG A 58 -11.86 3.36 5.64
C ARG A 58 -11.52 4.75 6.11
N PHE A 59 -11.07 5.60 5.21
CA PHE A 59 -10.68 6.95 5.58
C PHE A 59 -11.83 7.94 5.54
N GLY A 60 -13.06 7.41 5.35
CA GLY A 60 -14.26 8.21 5.54
C GLY A 60 -14.33 9.40 4.63
N ILE A 61 -14.07 9.16 3.40
CA ILE A 61 -14.03 10.26 2.52
C ILE A 61 -15.33 10.95 2.46
N SER A 62 -15.44 11.04 3.13
CA SER A 62 -16.43 11.67 3.12
C SER A 62 -15.92 12.78 3.43
N GLY A 63 -15.24 12.44 3.70
CA GLY A 63 -14.73 12.82 3.60
C GLY A 63 -14.46 13.37 2.95
N ILE A 64 -14.62 13.21 3.07
CA ILE A 64 -14.34 13.45 2.32
C ILE A 64 -14.55 13.86 1.61
N GLU A 65 -15.05 13.89 1.94
CA GLU A 65 -15.12 13.97 1.12
C GLU A 65 -14.88 14.47 0.59
N GLU A 66 -14.89 14.62 1.34
CA GLU A 66 -14.55 14.73 0.78
C GLU A 66 -14.39 15.14 0.15
N LYS A 67 -14.79 15.50 0.54
CA LYS A 67 -14.66 15.70 -0.17
C LYS A 67 -14.68 16.07 -0.93
N ASN A 68 -15.36 16.29 -0.39
CA ASN A 68 -15.34 16.44 -1.26
C ASN A 68 -15.05 16.87 -1.61
N SER A 69 -15.33 17.06 -1.14
CA SER A 69 -14.91 17.13 -1.69
C SER A 69 -14.34 17.53 -1.96
N ARG A 70 -14.33 17.91 -1.69
CA ARG A 70 -13.77 18.10 -2.11
C ARG A 70 -13.46 18.33 -2.77
N VAL A 71 -14.29 18.61 -2.38
CA VAL A 71 -13.98 18.64 -3.07
C VAL A 71 -13.52 19.07 -3.32
N ASP A 72 -13.82 19.44 -2.93
CA ASP A 72 -13.34 19.52 -3.26
C ASP A 72 -12.77 19.78 -3.32
N LYS A 73 -12.95 20.23 -3.12
CA LYS A 73 -12.44 20.21 -3.22
C LYS A 73 -11.87 20.17 -3.36
#